data_adf7b32eb164ab34d884c5baf184226f
#
_entry.id   adf7b32eb164ab34d884c5baf184226f
#
_cell.length_a   1.000
_cell.length_b   1.000
_cell.length_c   1.000
_cell.angle_alpha   90.00
_cell.angle_beta   90.00
_cell.angle_gamma   90.00
#
_symmetry.space_group_name_H-M   'P 1'
#
loop_
_entity.id
_entity.type
_entity.pdbx_description
1 polymer ?
#
loop_
_entity_poly.entity_id
_entity_poly.type
_entity_poly.pdbx_seq_one_letter_code
_entity_poly.pdbx_strand_id
1 'polypeptide(L)'
;MVQKTILGHYSHNKKNSNTLFYLFILLFQQIYKENSCIRHRCTYLLFCIIMSLPTQAQMLFSENLTMSIDSTKSIQGSLQPVLDFKTEKENVLTLKNTANLNLLINRNRVVNLINKLEFSTYGKKITVSGGYVHAEYRYLLHHAFEVYPYVESQWAGSRGMTFKVSTGLQSRYRLVNSEHCLMFAAIGLFYEFEKWEYPNPPAGTNDHAYSRSIKSHLSLSFRHTLGEHWELTTTAIHQAKPDSYLKSARLGGAIDLTYHITPKIGIRGTYRIIYDTTPIVPVRKDYNTVDAGIDISF
;
A
#
# COMPACT_ATOMS: atom_id res chain seq x y z
N MET A 1 -17.99 48.02 -10.86
CA MET A 1 -17.61 47.34 -12.11
C MET A 1 -16.39 46.43 -11.89
N VAL A 2 -16.37 45.64 -10.82
CA VAL A 2 -15.29 44.68 -10.52
C VAL A 2 -15.93 43.49 -9.78
N GLN A 3 -16.70 42.66 -10.47
CA GLN A 3 -17.29 41.45 -9.84
C GLN A 3 -17.65 40.35 -10.87
N LYS A 4 -16.93 40.26 -11.99
CA LYS A 4 -17.25 39.27 -13.02
C LYS A 4 -16.08 38.37 -13.50
N THR A 5 -14.94 38.37 -12.81
CA THR A 5 -13.72 37.65 -13.32
C THR A 5 -13.28 36.47 -12.47
N ILE A 6 -14.00 36.06 -11.40
CA ILE A 6 -13.57 34.96 -10.50
C ILE A 6 -14.29 33.63 -10.74
N LEU A 7 -15.34 33.59 -11.55
CA LEU A 7 -16.14 32.37 -11.78
C LEU A 7 -15.70 31.53 -12.99
N GLY A 8 -14.69 31.95 -13.76
CA GLY A 8 -14.25 31.26 -14.99
C GLY A 8 -13.22 30.14 -14.81
N HIS A 9 -12.53 30.05 -13.65
CA HIS A 9 -11.39 29.12 -13.49
C HIS A 9 -11.67 27.82 -12.75
N TYR A 10 -12.88 27.63 -12.22
CA TYR A 10 -13.20 26.43 -11.42
C TYR A 10 -13.86 25.28 -12.20
N SER A 11 -14.19 25.48 -13.49
CA SER A 11 -14.93 24.49 -14.28
C SER A 11 -14.06 23.51 -15.11
N HIS A 12 -12.75 23.75 -15.23
CA HIS A 12 -11.92 22.95 -16.17
C HIS A 12 -11.24 21.71 -15.55
N ASN A 13 -11.21 21.56 -14.22
CA ASN A 13 -10.43 20.49 -13.59
C ASN A 13 -11.23 19.22 -13.24
N LYS A 14 -12.55 19.22 -13.43
CA LYS A 14 -13.40 18.06 -13.12
C LYS A 14 -13.56 17.05 -14.25
N LYS A 15 -13.14 17.40 -15.47
CA LYS A 15 -13.30 16.55 -16.67
C LYS A 15 -12.15 15.56 -16.90
N ASN A 16 -10.96 15.81 -16.35
CA ASN A 16 -9.77 14.99 -16.64
C ASN A 16 -9.65 13.69 -15.86
N SER A 17 -10.29 13.56 -14.70
CA SER A 17 -10.19 12.35 -13.87
C SER A 17 -10.94 11.15 -14.49
N ASN A 18 -12.12 11.39 -15.05
CA ASN A 18 -12.92 10.31 -15.65
C ASN A 18 -12.37 9.85 -17.01
N THR A 19 -11.72 10.73 -17.75
CA THR A 19 -11.14 10.42 -19.06
C THR A 19 -9.93 9.48 -18.95
N LEU A 20 -9.11 9.65 -17.93
CA LEU A 20 -7.97 8.75 -17.65
C LEU A 20 -8.42 7.33 -17.25
N PHE A 21 -9.49 7.21 -16.49
CA PHE A 21 -10.03 5.91 -16.09
C PHE A 21 -10.67 5.17 -17.27
N TYR A 22 -11.39 5.87 -18.14
CA TYR A 22 -11.93 5.30 -19.39
C TYR A 22 -10.84 4.92 -20.40
N LEU A 23 -9.79 5.72 -20.53
CA LEU A 23 -8.62 5.39 -21.35
C LEU A 23 -7.90 4.13 -20.82
N PHE A 24 -7.82 3.95 -19.51
CA PHE A 24 -7.21 2.78 -18.89
C PHE A 24 -8.02 1.50 -19.18
N ILE A 25 -9.35 1.56 -19.13
CA ILE A 25 -10.22 0.43 -19.45
C ILE A 25 -10.16 0.09 -20.93
N LEU A 26 -10.15 1.07 -21.82
CA LEU A 26 -10.04 0.87 -23.27
C LEU A 26 -8.68 0.32 -23.69
N LEU A 27 -7.59 0.80 -23.09
CA LEU A 27 -6.25 0.23 -23.25
C LEU A 27 -6.16 -1.22 -22.79
N PHE A 28 -6.79 -1.56 -21.69
CA PHE A 28 -6.82 -2.93 -21.16
C PHE A 28 -7.60 -3.87 -22.09
N GLN A 29 -8.71 -3.43 -22.65
CA GLN A 29 -9.49 -4.21 -23.64
C GLN A 29 -8.77 -4.39 -24.97
N GLN A 30 -8.00 -3.40 -25.41
CA GLN A 30 -7.22 -3.46 -26.67
C GLN A 30 -5.96 -4.34 -26.54
N ILE A 31 -5.30 -4.33 -25.38
CA ILE A 31 -4.13 -5.18 -25.08
C ILE A 31 -4.50 -6.67 -25.08
N TYR A 32 -5.74 -7.00 -24.75
CA TYR A 32 -6.20 -8.41 -24.71
C TYR A 32 -6.46 -9.01 -26.10
N LYS A 33 -6.57 -8.19 -27.13
CA LYS A 33 -7.06 -8.59 -28.46
C LYS A 33 -6.01 -8.65 -29.58
N GLU A 34 -4.78 -8.13 -29.40
CA GLU A 34 -3.80 -8.05 -30.48
C GLU A 34 -2.38 -8.58 -30.16
N ASN A 35 -1.79 -9.15 -31.19
CA ASN A 35 -0.53 -9.87 -31.36
C ASN A 35 0.71 -9.41 -30.55
N SER A 36 1.56 -10.40 -30.25
CA SER A 36 2.71 -10.40 -29.31
C SER A 36 3.75 -9.26 -29.45
N CYS A 37 3.89 -8.63 -30.59
CA CYS A 37 4.91 -7.59 -30.83
C CYS A 37 4.54 -6.20 -30.27
N ILE A 38 3.25 -5.84 -30.24
CA ILE A 38 2.76 -4.59 -29.65
C ILE A 38 2.75 -4.68 -28.13
N ARG A 39 2.56 -5.87 -27.61
CA ARG A 39 2.57 -6.21 -26.17
C ARG A 39 3.85 -5.72 -25.47
N HIS A 40 5.02 -5.94 -26.05
CA HIS A 40 6.29 -5.51 -25.44
C HIS A 40 6.50 -3.99 -25.46
N ARG A 41 6.09 -3.30 -26.52
CA ARG A 41 6.28 -1.83 -26.62
C ARG A 41 5.38 -1.06 -25.66
N CYS A 42 4.13 -1.47 -25.48
CA CYS A 42 3.22 -0.83 -24.52
C CYS A 42 3.64 -1.07 -23.06
N THR A 43 4.21 -2.24 -22.75
CA THR A 43 4.74 -2.55 -21.42
C THR A 43 5.95 -1.67 -21.06
N TYR A 44 6.86 -1.41 -22.01
CA TYR A 44 7.99 -0.49 -21.81
C TYR A 44 7.55 0.95 -21.63
N LEU A 45 6.56 1.42 -22.37
CA LEU A 45 6.04 2.78 -22.23
C LEU A 45 5.33 3.01 -20.89
N LEU A 46 4.55 2.03 -20.43
CA LEU A 46 3.91 2.04 -19.11
C LEU A 46 4.96 2.05 -17.98
N PHE A 47 6.01 1.25 -18.12
CA PHE A 47 7.12 1.18 -17.16
C PHE A 47 7.89 2.50 -17.06
N CYS A 48 8.16 3.17 -18.20
CA CYS A 48 8.83 4.48 -18.22
C CYS A 48 8.00 5.61 -17.62
N ILE A 49 6.67 5.58 -17.76
CA ILE A 49 5.75 6.59 -17.18
C ILE A 49 5.68 6.43 -15.65
N ILE A 50 5.76 5.20 -15.15
CA ILE A 50 5.72 4.91 -13.70
C ILE A 50 7.01 5.36 -13.00
N MET A 51 8.17 5.37 -13.70
CA MET A 51 9.48 5.68 -13.11
C MET A 51 9.73 7.17 -12.82
N SER A 52 8.84 8.10 -13.17
CA SER A 52 9.10 9.54 -13.12
C SER A 52 8.46 10.31 -11.95
N LEU A 53 7.90 9.64 -10.92
CA LEU A 53 7.17 10.32 -9.85
C LEU A 53 7.94 10.29 -8.50
N PRO A 54 8.04 11.43 -7.78
CA PRO A 54 8.71 11.52 -6.48
C PRO A 54 7.89 10.86 -5.37
N THR A 55 8.60 10.25 -4.42
CA THR A 55 8.09 9.27 -3.45
C THR A 55 7.93 9.79 -2.04
N GLN A 56 6.84 9.49 -1.32
CA GLN A 56 6.77 9.15 0.11
C GLN A 56 5.32 8.97 0.60
N ALA A 57 4.93 7.75 0.99
CA ALA A 57 3.68 7.50 1.70
C ALA A 57 3.70 6.18 2.47
N GLN A 58 2.94 6.12 3.57
CA GLN A 58 2.76 4.89 4.33
C GLN A 58 1.27 4.58 4.52
N MET A 59 0.79 3.58 3.83
CA MET A 59 -0.39 2.79 4.13
C MET A 59 0.05 1.33 4.08
N LEU A 60 -0.42 0.52 5.02
CA LEU A 60 -0.09 -0.90 5.01
C LEU A 60 -0.96 -1.60 3.96
N PHE A 61 -0.30 -2.31 3.06
CA PHE A 61 -0.91 -3.26 2.13
C PHE A 61 -0.60 -4.67 2.62
N SER A 62 -1.12 -5.01 3.81
CA SER A 62 -0.92 -6.32 4.45
C SER A 62 -1.44 -7.46 3.60
N GLU A 63 -2.50 -7.21 2.84
CA GLU A 63 -3.11 -8.19 1.94
C GLU A 63 -2.10 -8.77 0.96
N ASN A 64 -1.19 -7.95 0.41
CA ASN A 64 -0.18 -8.42 -0.55
C ASN A 64 0.80 -9.43 0.07
N LEU A 65 1.03 -9.34 1.37
CA LEU A 65 1.96 -10.21 2.10
C LEU A 65 1.30 -11.47 2.62
N THR A 66 -0.03 -11.51 2.71
CA THR A 66 -0.80 -12.56 3.38
C THR A 66 -1.78 -13.29 2.47
N MET A 67 -1.63 -13.11 1.15
CA MET A 67 -2.56 -13.70 0.18
C MET A 67 -2.57 -15.21 0.18
N SER A 68 -1.41 -15.84 0.34
CA SER A 68 -1.26 -17.28 0.28
C SER A 68 -0.62 -17.79 1.56
N ILE A 69 -1.30 -18.73 2.21
CA ILE A 69 -0.80 -19.45 3.39
C ILE A 69 -0.74 -20.92 3.01
N ASP A 70 0.44 -21.50 3.07
CA ASP A 70 0.65 -22.92 2.86
C ASP A 70 0.23 -23.69 4.13
N SER A 71 -0.84 -24.45 4.03
CA SER A 71 -1.37 -25.23 5.17
C SER A 71 -0.50 -26.41 5.58
N THR A 72 0.55 -26.72 4.84
CA THR A 72 1.51 -27.81 5.14
C THR A 72 2.65 -27.37 6.04
N LYS A 73 2.92 -26.05 6.12
CA LYS A 73 4.00 -25.47 6.91
C LYS A 73 3.46 -24.77 8.16
N SER A 74 3.99 -25.15 9.33
CA SER A 74 3.62 -24.51 10.59
C SER A 74 4.16 -23.08 10.72
N ILE A 75 5.31 -22.82 10.13
CA ILE A 75 5.98 -21.52 10.11
C ILE A 75 6.36 -21.20 8.66
N GLN A 76 6.00 -20.02 8.22
CA GLN A 76 6.36 -19.51 6.90
C GLN A 76 6.48 -17.99 6.95
N GLY A 77 7.33 -17.43 6.11
CA GLY A 77 7.52 -15.99 6.11
C GLY A 77 8.33 -15.50 4.94
N SER A 78 8.47 -14.17 4.89
CA SER A 78 9.31 -13.51 3.90
C SER A 78 10.06 -12.33 4.51
N LEU A 79 11.24 -12.05 3.95
CA LEU A 79 12.05 -10.88 4.23
C LEU A 79 12.27 -10.13 2.91
N GLN A 80 12.06 -8.82 2.94
CA GLN A 80 12.12 -7.96 1.77
C GLN A 80 13.02 -6.75 2.06
N PRO A 81 14.36 -6.94 2.05
CA PRO A 81 15.31 -5.86 2.21
C PRO A 81 15.38 -5.00 0.96
N VAL A 82 15.40 -3.68 1.15
CA VAL A 82 15.61 -2.66 0.12
C VAL A 82 16.70 -1.72 0.61
N LEU A 83 17.71 -1.50 -0.21
CA LEU A 83 18.79 -0.56 0.03
C LEU A 83 18.69 0.59 -0.99
N ASP A 84 18.61 1.81 -0.49
CA ASP A 84 18.62 3.04 -1.30
C ASP A 84 19.80 3.91 -0.87
N PHE A 85 20.62 4.31 -1.83
CA PHE A 85 21.75 5.18 -1.62
C PHE A 85 21.66 6.41 -2.51
N LYS A 86 21.74 7.59 -1.90
CA LYS A 86 21.71 8.88 -2.59
C LYS A 86 22.92 9.71 -2.22
N THR A 87 23.51 10.33 -3.21
CA THR A 87 24.58 11.32 -3.03
C THR A 87 23.98 12.71 -3.22
N GLU A 88 23.84 13.44 -2.13
CA GLU A 88 23.37 14.83 -2.09
C GLU A 88 24.47 15.70 -1.46
N LYS A 89 24.09 16.77 -0.74
CA LYS A 89 25.04 17.56 0.07
C LYS A 89 25.77 16.69 1.11
N GLU A 90 25.04 15.72 1.66
CA GLU A 90 25.54 14.64 2.50
C GLU A 90 25.10 13.30 1.90
N ASN A 91 25.86 12.24 2.13
CA ASN A 91 25.47 10.91 1.70
C ASN A 91 24.27 10.41 2.53
N VAL A 92 23.21 9.97 1.86
CA VAL A 92 22.04 9.40 2.48
C VAL A 92 21.95 7.93 2.11
N LEU A 93 22.04 7.08 3.12
CA LEU A 93 21.81 5.65 2.99
C LEU A 93 20.49 5.32 3.69
N THR A 94 19.55 4.73 2.97
CA THR A 94 18.28 4.26 3.53
C THR A 94 18.20 2.75 3.39
N LEU A 95 18.02 2.07 4.52
CA LEU A 95 17.73 0.65 4.60
C LEU A 95 16.28 0.47 5.00
N LYS A 96 15.49 -0.16 4.15
CA LYS A 96 14.12 -0.58 4.45
C LYS A 96 14.10 -2.10 4.53
N ASN A 97 13.39 -2.65 5.50
CA ASN A 97 13.13 -4.09 5.55
C ASN A 97 11.67 -4.32 5.89
N THR A 98 10.99 -5.14 5.10
CA THR A 98 9.66 -5.65 5.43
C THR A 98 9.82 -7.13 5.75
N ALA A 99 9.39 -7.52 6.94
CA ALA A 99 9.34 -8.91 7.38
C ALA A 99 7.90 -9.33 7.58
N ASN A 100 7.56 -10.51 7.11
CA ASN A 100 6.26 -11.15 7.33
C ASN A 100 6.50 -12.53 7.93
N LEU A 101 5.75 -12.88 8.97
CA LEU A 101 5.79 -14.17 9.64
C LEU A 101 4.37 -14.69 9.83
N ASN A 102 4.08 -15.85 9.28
CA ASN A 102 2.83 -16.58 9.46
C ASN A 102 3.07 -17.81 10.34
N LEU A 103 2.37 -17.88 11.47
CA LEU A 103 2.40 -18.99 12.41
C LEU A 103 1.07 -19.75 12.33
N LEU A 104 1.10 -20.94 11.77
CA LEU A 104 -0.08 -21.80 11.67
C LEU A 104 -0.26 -22.53 13.01
N ILE A 105 -1.30 -22.17 13.77
CA ILE A 105 -1.64 -22.81 15.05
C ILE A 105 -2.32 -24.16 14.79
N ASN A 106 -3.24 -24.17 13.83
CA ASN A 106 -3.90 -25.36 13.31
C ASN A 106 -4.41 -25.09 11.89
N ARG A 107 -5.05 -26.08 11.25
CA ARG A 107 -5.55 -25.96 9.86
C ARG A 107 -6.45 -24.74 9.59
N ASN A 108 -7.07 -24.17 10.66
CA ASN A 108 -8.05 -23.09 10.52
C ASN A 108 -7.63 -21.79 11.23
N ARG A 109 -6.43 -21.72 11.84
CA ARG A 109 -6.00 -20.56 12.65
C ARG A 109 -4.56 -20.19 12.35
N VAL A 110 -4.36 -18.94 11.99
CA VAL A 110 -3.05 -18.38 11.68
C VAL A 110 -2.84 -17.09 12.47
N VAL A 111 -1.68 -16.93 13.07
CA VAL A 111 -1.17 -15.64 13.55
C VAL A 111 -0.24 -15.09 12.49
N ASN A 112 -0.51 -13.89 12.03
CA ASN A 112 0.33 -13.17 11.09
C ASN A 112 0.95 -11.97 11.78
N LEU A 113 2.26 -11.81 11.64
CA LEU A 113 3.04 -10.69 12.13
C LEU A 113 3.77 -10.04 10.97
N ILE A 114 3.53 -8.75 10.74
CA ILE A 114 4.22 -7.98 9.73
C ILE A 114 4.94 -6.83 10.40
N ASN A 115 6.20 -6.66 10.06
CA ASN A 115 7.02 -5.55 10.52
C ASN A 115 7.68 -4.88 9.33
N LYS A 116 7.65 -3.55 9.30
CA LYS A 116 8.47 -2.75 8.39
C LYS A 116 9.25 -1.74 9.21
N LEU A 117 10.56 -1.67 8.95
CA LEU A 117 11.44 -0.66 9.52
C LEU A 117 12.15 0.07 8.40
N GLU A 118 12.31 1.37 8.57
CA GLU A 118 13.03 2.25 7.67
C GLU A 118 14.05 3.06 8.46
N PHE A 119 15.34 2.80 8.18
CA PHE A 119 16.47 3.50 8.75
C PHE A 119 17.10 4.37 7.68
N SER A 120 17.32 5.63 7.99
CA SER A 120 18.05 6.57 7.11
C SER A 120 19.24 7.14 7.84
N THR A 121 20.35 7.26 7.13
CA THR A 121 21.51 8.02 7.61
C THR A 121 21.60 9.32 6.82
N TYR A 122 21.90 10.41 7.50
CA TYR A 122 22.28 11.68 6.88
C TYR A 122 23.63 12.09 7.47
N GLY A 123 24.68 11.95 6.69
CA GLY A 123 26.05 12.04 7.17
C GLY A 123 26.31 11.00 8.28
N LYS A 124 26.63 11.49 9.49
CA LYS A 124 26.92 10.62 10.66
C LYS A 124 25.68 10.31 11.55
N LYS A 125 24.52 10.91 11.27
CA LYS A 125 23.30 10.68 12.07
C LYS A 125 22.51 9.54 11.50
N ILE A 126 22.07 8.63 12.37
CA ILE A 126 21.15 7.54 12.05
C ILE A 126 19.79 7.92 12.62
N THR A 127 18.76 7.84 11.80
CA THR A 127 17.37 8.10 12.20
C THR A 127 16.46 6.96 11.75
N VAL A 128 15.52 6.55 12.60
CA VAL A 128 14.43 5.68 12.19
C VAL A 128 13.37 6.58 11.56
N SER A 129 13.34 6.64 10.24
CA SER A 129 12.49 7.58 9.51
C SER A 129 11.03 7.15 9.45
N GLY A 130 10.74 5.85 9.59
CA GLY A 130 9.40 5.32 9.57
C GLY A 130 9.33 3.83 9.84
N GLY A 131 8.13 3.34 9.98
CA GLY A 131 7.87 1.92 10.14
C GLY A 131 6.44 1.61 10.55
N TYR A 132 6.15 0.32 10.61
CA TYR A 132 4.94 -0.21 11.22
C TYR A 132 5.15 -1.60 11.78
N VAL A 133 4.28 -1.96 12.72
CA VAL A 133 4.10 -3.32 13.22
C VAL A 133 2.62 -3.63 13.11
N HIS A 134 2.29 -4.76 12.48
CA HIS A 134 0.94 -5.24 12.32
C HIS A 134 0.85 -6.69 12.81
N ALA A 135 -0.15 -6.98 13.62
CA ALA A 135 -0.46 -8.32 14.10
C ALA A 135 -1.93 -8.63 13.83
N GLU A 136 -2.19 -9.77 13.24
CA GLU A 136 -3.55 -10.26 13.01
C GLU A 136 -3.68 -11.72 13.43
N TYR A 137 -4.86 -12.07 13.93
CA TYR A 137 -5.25 -13.44 14.20
C TYR A 137 -6.34 -13.85 13.22
N ARG A 138 -5.99 -14.73 12.29
CA ARG A 138 -6.87 -15.08 11.19
C ARG A 138 -7.58 -16.39 11.44
N TYR A 139 -8.89 -16.33 11.34
CA TYR A 139 -9.80 -17.47 11.35
C TYR A 139 -10.16 -17.83 9.89
N LEU A 140 -9.75 -19.01 9.45
CA LEU A 140 -10.03 -19.53 8.11
C LEU A 140 -11.34 -20.31 8.16
N LEU A 141 -12.45 -19.62 7.94
CA LEU A 141 -13.77 -20.23 7.89
C LEU A 141 -14.01 -20.75 6.46
N HIS A 142 -14.11 -22.07 6.29
CA HIS A 142 -14.43 -22.69 5.00
C HIS A 142 -13.57 -22.22 3.82
N HIS A 143 -12.31 -22.40 3.78
CA HIS A 143 -11.41 -22.12 2.64
C HIS A 143 -11.70 -20.86 1.78
N ALA A 144 -12.93 -20.36 1.74
CA ALA A 144 -13.36 -19.20 0.97
C ALA A 144 -13.57 -17.94 1.82
N PHE A 145 -13.89 -18.08 3.11
CA PHE A 145 -14.21 -16.98 4.00
C PHE A 145 -13.26 -16.96 5.19
N GLU A 146 -12.72 -15.79 5.50
CA GLU A 146 -11.78 -15.57 6.59
C GLU A 146 -12.23 -14.37 7.42
N VAL A 147 -12.04 -14.43 8.73
CA VAL A 147 -12.28 -13.32 9.65
C VAL A 147 -11.02 -13.10 10.47
N TYR A 148 -10.60 -11.85 10.63
CA TYR A 148 -9.39 -11.54 11.37
C TYR A 148 -9.48 -10.21 12.14
N PRO A 149 -9.46 -10.26 13.48
CA PRO A 149 -9.09 -9.12 14.29
C PRO A 149 -7.62 -8.79 14.09
N TYR A 150 -7.30 -7.50 14.14
CA TYR A 150 -5.93 -7.01 14.00
C TYR A 150 -5.65 -5.81 14.88
N VAL A 151 -4.38 -5.59 15.14
CA VAL A 151 -3.82 -4.38 15.70
C VAL A 151 -2.61 -3.95 14.88
N GLU A 152 -2.50 -2.66 14.67
CA GLU A 152 -1.41 -2.05 13.90
C GLU A 152 -0.90 -0.81 14.61
N SER A 153 0.41 -0.65 14.66
CA SER A 153 1.07 0.58 15.07
C SER A 153 1.97 1.06 13.93
N GLN A 154 1.94 2.37 13.65
CA GLN A 154 2.65 2.98 12.53
C GLN A 154 3.22 4.34 12.94
N TRP A 155 4.37 4.70 12.37
CA TRP A 155 4.98 6.03 12.48
C TRP A 155 5.67 6.41 11.17
N ALA A 156 5.73 7.70 10.87
CA ALA A 156 6.32 8.24 9.65
C ALA A 156 6.80 9.68 9.93
N GLY A 157 7.96 9.79 10.58
CA GLY A 157 8.53 11.08 11.01
C GLY A 157 8.78 12.04 9.84
N SER A 158 9.18 11.54 8.68
CA SER A 158 9.35 12.34 7.46
C SER A 158 8.08 13.03 6.97
N ARG A 159 6.90 12.57 7.42
CA ARG A 159 5.58 13.14 7.11
C ARG A 159 4.98 13.93 8.28
N GLY A 160 5.66 13.99 9.42
CA GLY A 160 5.12 14.54 10.65
C GLY A 160 4.13 13.61 11.37
N MET A 161 3.95 12.36 10.94
CA MET A 161 3.14 11.38 11.66
C MET A 161 3.98 10.75 12.77
N THR A 162 3.79 11.25 13.99
CA THR A 162 4.55 10.77 15.16
C THR A 162 4.12 9.36 15.55
N PHE A 163 2.81 9.10 15.50
CA PHE A 163 2.26 7.84 15.96
C PHE A 163 0.85 7.62 15.42
N LYS A 164 0.57 6.40 15.01
CA LYS A 164 -0.77 5.93 14.63
C LYS A 164 -0.98 4.55 15.19
N VAL A 165 -2.15 4.31 15.78
CA VAL A 165 -2.62 2.97 16.16
C VAL A 165 -3.96 2.72 15.53
N SER A 166 -4.11 1.54 14.94
CA SER A 166 -5.37 1.06 14.38
C SER A 166 -5.68 -0.32 14.97
N THR A 167 -6.93 -0.56 15.33
CA THR A 167 -7.42 -1.87 15.73
C THR A 167 -8.78 -2.12 15.14
N GLY A 168 -9.03 -3.32 14.65
CA GLY A 168 -10.27 -3.59 13.95
C GLY A 168 -10.54 -5.06 13.71
N LEU A 169 -11.66 -5.29 13.05
CA LEU A 169 -12.11 -6.59 12.60
C LEU A 169 -12.35 -6.51 11.09
N GLN A 170 -11.78 -7.44 10.36
CA GLN A 170 -11.97 -7.57 8.92
C GLN A 170 -12.48 -8.96 8.56
N SER A 171 -13.22 -9.03 7.47
CA SER A 171 -13.67 -10.27 6.83
C SER A 171 -13.21 -10.25 5.39
N ARG A 172 -12.67 -11.37 4.93
CA ARG A 172 -12.18 -11.54 3.57
C ARG A 172 -12.87 -12.72 2.91
N TYR A 173 -13.33 -12.52 1.69
CA TYR A 173 -13.94 -13.56 0.86
C TYR A 173 -13.10 -13.79 -0.39
N ARG A 174 -12.82 -15.05 -0.69
CA ARG A 174 -12.09 -15.49 -1.87
C ARG A 174 -13.03 -15.56 -3.06
N LEU A 175 -12.87 -14.62 -4.00
CA LEU A 175 -13.70 -14.52 -5.22
C LEU A 175 -13.22 -15.48 -6.30
N VAL A 176 -11.91 -15.63 -6.46
CA VAL A 176 -11.29 -16.52 -7.43
C VAL A 176 -10.22 -17.34 -6.73
N ASN A 177 -10.18 -18.63 -7.02
CA ASN A 177 -9.18 -19.55 -6.52
C ASN A 177 -8.84 -20.56 -7.64
N SER A 178 -7.85 -20.22 -8.44
CA SER A 178 -7.29 -21.10 -9.45
C SER A 178 -5.79 -21.24 -9.26
N GLU A 179 -5.16 -22.16 -9.94
CA GLU A 179 -3.73 -22.42 -9.86
C GLU A 179 -2.88 -21.18 -10.14
N HIS A 180 -3.32 -20.35 -11.09
CA HIS A 180 -2.58 -19.17 -11.51
C HIS A 180 -3.20 -17.84 -11.05
N CYS A 181 -4.38 -17.86 -10.41
CA CYS A 181 -5.11 -16.66 -10.10
C CYS A 181 -5.83 -16.77 -8.74
N LEU A 182 -5.53 -15.83 -7.85
CA LEU A 182 -6.22 -15.64 -6.58
C LEU A 182 -6.81 -14.23 -6.53
N MET A 183 -8.07 -14.11 -6.08
CA MET A 183 -8.71 -12.82 -5.91
C MET A 183 -9.52 -12.81 -4.62
N PHE A 184 -9.34 -11.76 -3.83
CA PHE A 184 -10.03 -11.55 -2.57
C PHE A 184 -10.70 -10.19 -2.53
N ALA A 185 -11.89 -10.14 -1.94
CA ALA A 185 -12.51 -8.91 -1.47
C ALA A 185 -12.57 -8.93 0.06
N ALA A 186 -12.24 -7.81 0.70
CA ALA A 186 -12.34 -7.69 2.14
C ALA A 186 -13.18 -6.47 2.54
N ILE A 187 -13.87 -6.61 3.66
CA ILE A 187 -14.64 -5.55 4.31
C ILE A 187 -14.34 -5.58 5.81
N GLY A 188 -14.28 -4.43 6.44
CA GLY A 188 -14.05 -4.33 7.87
C GLY A 188 -14.37 -2.98 8.47
N LEU A 189 -14.30 -2.93 9.78
CA LEU A 189 -14.37 -1.72 10.59
C LEU A 189 -13.16 -1.65 11.50
N PHE A 190 -12.62 -0.47 11.72
CA PHE A 190 -11.50 -0.26 12.61
C PHE A 190 -11.58 1.10 13.31
N TYR A 191 -11.04 1.13 14.51
CA TYR A 191 -10.77 2.35 15.26
C TYR A 191 -9.35 2.78 14.97
N GLU A 192 -9.15 4.06 14.70
CA GLU A 192 -7.85 4.67 14.41
C GLU A 192 -7.61 5.87 15.33
N PHE A 193 -6.43 5.90 15.94
CA PHE A 193 -5.88 7.05 16.65
C PHE A 193 -4.61 7.49 15.94
N GLU A 194 -4.51 8.79 15.61
CA GLU A 194 -3.34 9.39 14.97
C GLU A 194 -2.87 10.61 15.75
N LYS A 195 -1.54 10.75 15.89
CA LYS A 195 -0.85 11.93 16.40
C LYS A 195 0.10 12.44 15.32
N TRP A 196 -0.04 13.72 14.99
CA TRP A 196 0.74 14.39 13.95
C TRP A 196 1.41 15.64 14.51
N GLU A 197 2.57 15.99 13.97
CA GLU A 197 3.26 17.28 14.17
C GLU A 197 2.93 18.21 13.01
N TYR A 198 2.69 19.49 13.30
CA TYR A 198 2.56 20.50 12.27
C TYR A 198 3.94 20.84 11.70
N PRO A 199 4.14 20.82 10.38
CA PRO A 199 5.41 21.22 9.77
C PRO A 199 5.83 22.66 10.08
N ASN A 200 4.86 23.57 10.21
CA ASN A 200 5.03 24.95 10.61
C ASN A 200 3.80 25.34 11.44
N PRO A 201 3.83 25.17 12.77
CA PRO A 201 2.67 25.47 13.60
C PRO A 201 2.38 26.96 13.56
N PRO A 202 1.12 27.38 13.38
CA PRO A 202 0.73 28.79 13.53
C PRO A 202 1.07 29.28 14.93
N ALA A 203 1.51 30.53 15.05
CA ALA A 203 1.87 31.11 16.32
C ALA A 203 0.70 31.01 17.33
N GLY A 204 0.97 30.45 18.52
CA GLY A 204 -0.04 30.28 19.57
C GLY A 204 -0.89 29.01 19.44
N THR A 205 -0.60 28.09 18.49
CA THR A 205 -1.27 26.79 18.38
C THR A 205 -0.38 25.66 18.95
N ASN A 206 -1.01 24.55 19.30
CA ASN A 206 -0.27 23.35 19.69
C ASN A 206 0.53 22.79 18.50
N ASP A 207 1.75 22.35 18.74
CA ASP A 207 2.64 21.76 17.74
C ASP A 207 2.11 20.39 17.23
N HIS A 208 1.04 19.86 17.84
CA HIS A 208 0.49 18.54 17.55
C HIS A 208 -1.00 18.59 17.20
N ALA A 209 -1.38 17.79 16.24
CA ALA A 209 -2.78 17.48 15.90
C ALA A 209 -3.10 16.02 16.25
N TYR A 210 -4.30 15.80 16.76
CA TYR A 210 -4.81 14.48 17.13
C TYR A 210 -6.08 14.17 16.36
N SER A 211 -6.22 12.91 15.93
CA SER A 211 -7.45 12.40 15.33
C SER A 211 -7.85 11.07 15.96
N ARG A 212 -9.13 10.90 16.19
CA ARG A 212 -9.75 9.65 16.64
C ARG A 212 -10.95 9.39 15.78
N SER A 213 -11.03 8.22 15.16
CA SER A 213 -12.16 7.91 14.29
C SER A 213 -12.38 6.42 14.14
N ILE A 214 -13.64 6.03 13.94
CA ILE A 214 -14.00 4.73 13.41
C ILE A 214 -14.07 4.87 11.91
N LYS A 215 -13.46 3.94 11.18
CA LYS A 215 -13.44 3.91 9.71
C LYS A 215 -13.85 2.54 9.20
N SER A 216 -14.46 2.52 8.03
CA SER A 216 -14.66 1.32 7.24
C SER A 216 -13.42 1.04 6.41
N HIS A 217 -13.18 -0.22 6.13
CA HIS A 217 -12.15 -0.72 5.22
C HIS A 217 -12.83 -1.57 4.14
N LEU A 218 -12.53 -1.25 2.89
CA LEU A 218 -12.85 -2.10 1.75
C LEU A 218 -11.56 -2.35 1.00
N SER A 219 -11.28 -3.58 0.61
CA SER A 219 -10.15 -3.88 -0.26
C SER A 219 -10.50 -4.94 -1.31
N LEU A 220 -9.78 -4.85 -2.42
CA LEU A 220 -9.78 -5.84 -3.49
C LEU A 220 -8.34 -6.17 -3.80
N SER A 221 -7.99 -7.46 -3.66
CA SER A 221 -6.63 -7.95 -3.86
C SER A 221 -6.63 -9.04 -4.92
N PHE A 222 -5.65 -8.98 -5.78
CA PHE A 222 -5.49 -9.87 -6.92
C PHE A 222 -4.04 -10.33 -7.01
N ARG A 223 -3.82 -11.63 -7.18
CA ARG A 223 -2.53 -12.25 -7.43
C ARG A 223 -2.62 -13.11 -8.68
N HIS A 224 -1.66 -12.96 -9.57
CA HIS A 224 -1.58 -13.73 -10.79
C HIS A 224 -0.16 -14.21 -11.06
N THR A 225 0.00 -15.52 -11.28
CA THR A 225 1.26 -16.14 -11.68
C THR A 225 1.34 -16.16 -13.21
N LEU A 226 2.33 -15.46 -13.76
CA LEU A 226 2.57 -15.30 -15.19
C LEU A 226 3.71 -16.22 -15.63
N GLY A 227 3.37 -17.42 -16.10
CA GLY A 227 4.35 -18.45 -16.39
C GLY A 227 5.01 -19.03 -15.13
N GLU A 228 6.26 -19.48 -15.21
CA GLU A 228 6.94 -20.21 -14.12
C GLU A 228 7.63 -19.27 -13.12
N HIS A 229 7.96 -18.04 -13.52
CA HIS A 229 8.84 -17.16 -12.74
C HIS A 229 8.22 -15.84 -12.32
N TRP A 230 7.17 -15.36 -12.98
CA TRP A 230 6.62 -14.05 -12.69
C TRP A 230 5.36 -14.13 -11.85
N GLU A 231 5.29 -13.28 -10.85
CA GLU A 231 4.13 -13.10 -10.01
C GLU A 231 3.75 -11.61 -9.96
N LEU A 232 2.49 -11.31 -10.25
CA LEU A 232 1.90 -9.99 -10.14
C LEU A 232 0.90 -10.00 -8.99
N THR A 233 1.08 -9.11 -8.02
CA THR A 233 0.11 -8.87 -6.94
C THR A 233 -0.37 -7.43 -7.02
N THR A 234 -1.68 -7.22 -6.95
CA THR A 234 -2.28 -5.88 -6.97
C THR A 234 -3.32 -5.78 -5.86
N THR A 235 -3.33 -4.65 -5.15
CA THR A 235 -4.35 -4.37 -4.12
C THR A 235 -4.85 -2.96 -4.28
N ALA A 236 -6.16 -2.78 -4.15
CA ALA A 236 -6.83 -1.51 -4.03
C ALA A 236 -7.56 -1.45 -2.69
N ILE A 237 -7.45 -0.32 -1.99
CA ILE A 237 -8.02 -0.11 -0.64
C ILE A 237 -8.80 1.19 -0.61
N HIS A 238 -9.95 1.17 0.04
CA HIS A 238 -10.74 2.33 0.40
C HIS A 238 -11.01 2.32 1.90
N GLN A 239 -10.62 3.40 2.59
CA GLN A 239 -10.88 3.61 4.01
C GLN A 239 -11.60 4.93 4.20
N ALA A 240 -12.71 4.95 4.92
CA ALA A 240 -13.49 6.17 5.14
C ALA A 240 -14.27 6.11 6.45
N LYS A 241 -14.59 7.30 6.98
CA LYS A 241 -15.58 7.40 8.06
C LYS A 241 -16.96 7.09 7.51
N PRO A 242 -17.82 6.35 8.24
CA PRO A 242 -19.15 6.00 7.77
C PRO A 242 -20.07 7.20 7.45
N ASP A 243 -19.86 8.32 8.14
CA ASP A 243 -20.64 9.57 7.97
C ASP A 243 -20.18 10.43 6.78
N SER A 244 -18.99 10.18 6.25
CA SER A 244 -18.36 10.99 5.20
C SER A 244 -17.63 10.15 4.15
N TYR A 245 -18.24 9.05 3.75
CA TYR A 245 -17.67 7.95 2.97
C TYR A 245 -16.95 8.36 1.68
N LEU A 246 -17.45 9.38 0.96
CA LEU A 246 -16.82 9.88 -0.26
C LEU A 246 -16.00 11.16 -0.04
N LYS A 247 -16.33 11.95 1.01
CA LYS A 247 -15.69 13.25 1.26
C LYS A 247 -14.40 13.12 2.04
N SER A 248 -14.35 12.17 2.98
CA SER A 248 -13.22 11.97 3.89
C SER A 248 -12.69 10.54 3.71
N ALA A 249 -12.21 10.24 2.51
CA ALA A 249 -11.71 8.91 2.14
C ALA A 249 -10.19 8.91 1.99
N ARG A 250 -9.58 7.80 2.40
CA ARG A 250 -8.21 7.43 2.07
C ARG A 250 -8.25 6.28 1.07
N LEU A 251 -7.72 6.54 -0.12
CA LEU A 251 -7.61 5.56 -1.20
C LEU A 251 -6.18 5.04 -1.27
N GLY A 252 -6.00 3.77 -1.46
CA GLY A 252 -4.69 3.14 -1.62
C GLY A 252 -4.67 2.19 -2.81
N GLY A 253 -3.53 2.13 -3.47
CA GLY A 253 -3.23 1.14 -4.51
C GLY A 253 -1.82 0.63 -4.37
N ALA A 254 -1.61 -0.66 -4.57
CA ALA A 254 -0.30 -1.27 -4.60
C ALA A 254 -0.21 -2.26 -5.75
N ILE A 255 0.95 -2.27 -6.42
CA ILE A 255 1.31 -3.25 -7.45
C ILE A 255 2.68 -3.77 -7.08
N ASP A 256 2.78 -5.08 -6.92
CA ASP A 256 4.02 -5.80 -6.67
C ASP A 256 4.27 -6.74 -7.87
N LEU A 257 5.43 -6.63 -8.50
CA LEU A 257 5.88 -7.53 -9.54
C LEU A 257 7.13 -8.23 -9.05
N THR A 258 7.05 -9.56 -8.94
CA THR A 258 8.15 -10.41 -8.47
C THR A 258 8.61 -11.34 -9.58
N TYR A 259 9.93 -11.43 -9.79
CA TYR A 259 10.58 -12.44 -10.60
C TYR A 259 11.28 -13.46 -9.69
N HIS A 260 10.79 -14.69 -9.66
CA HIS A 260 11.37 -15.77 -8.86
C HIS A 260 12.58 -16.38 -9.57
N ILE A 261 13.76 -16.16 -9.00
CA ILE A 261 15.02 -16.79 -9.45
C ILE A 261 15.02 -18.25 -8.98
N THR A 262 14.57 -18.48 -7.76
CA THR A 262 14.37 -19.79 -7.14
C THR A 262 13.03 -19.78 -6.38
N PRO A 263 12.53 -20.93 -5.92
CA PRO A 263 11.33 -20.97 -5.07
C PRO A 263 11.43 -20.15 -3.77
N LYS A 264 12.63 -19.75 -3.35
CA LYS A 264 12.89 -19.02 -2.10
C LYS A 264 13.43 -17.61 -2.31
N ILE A 265 13.92 -17.28 -3.49
CA ILE A 265 14.58 -15.98 -3.76
C ILE A 265 14.01 -15.38 -5.03
N GLY A 266 13.58 -14.13 -4.93
CA GLY A 266 13.08 -13.34 -6.06
C GLY A 266 13.62 -11.92 -6.07
N ILE A 267 13.46 -11.27 -7.21
CA ILE A 267 13.62 -9.81 -7.36
C ILE A 267 12.23 -9.21 -7.44
N ARG A 268 11.98 -8.18 -6.64
CA ARG A 268 10.67 -7.56 -6.53
C ARG A 268 10.74 -6.07 -6.82
N GLY A 269 9.81 -5.61 -7.67
CA GLY A 269 9.47 -4.20 -7.85
C GLY A 269 8.10 -3.91 -7.25
N THR A 270 7.98 -2.82 -6.50
CA THR A 270 6.74 -2.41 -5.86
C THR A 270 6.42 -0.97 -6.23
N TYR A 271 5.19 -0.71 -6.63
CA TYR A 271 4.61 0.62 -6.74
C TYR A 271 3.43 0.75 -5.79
N ARG A 272 3.40 1.83 -5.00
CA ARG A 272 2.29 2.14 -4.10
C ARG A 272 1.84 3.57 -4.30
N ILE A 273 0.53 3.78 -4.28
CA ILE A 273 -0.09 5.10 -4.29
C ILE A 273 -1.09 5.19 -3.14
N ILE A 274 -1.09 6.33 -2.45
CA ILE A 274 -2.10 6.65 -1.44
C ILE A 274 -2.60 8.06 -1.72
N TYR A 275 -3.90 8.23 -1.68
CA TYR A 275 -4.57 9.51 -1.79
C TYR A 275 -5.45 9.73 -0.55
N ASP A 276 -5.14 10.74 0.26
CA ASP A 276 -5.94 11.15 1.42
C ASP A 276 -6.68 12.44 1.07
N THR A 277 -8.00 12.39 1.05
CA THR A 277 -8.82 13.55 0.68
C THR A 277 -8.76 14.66 1.72
N THR A 278 -8.58 14.30 3.00
CA THR A 278 -8.63 15.23 4.15
C THR A 278 -7.51 14.92 5.15
N PRO A 279 -6.24 15.23 4.82
CA PRO A 279 -5.13 15.02 5.73
C PRO A 279 -5.32 15.87 7.00
N ILE A 280 -4.89 15.35 8.15
CA ILE A 280 -5.08 15.95 9.49
C ILE A 280 -4.25 17.23 9.63
N VAL A 281 -3.07 17.26 9.04
CA VAL A 281 -2.18 18.42 8.98
C VAL A 281 -1.96 18.82 7.51
N PRO A 282 -1.54 20.07 7.21
CA PRO A 282 -1.36 20.55 5.83
C PRO A 282 -0.16 19.89 5.16
N VAL A 283 -0.32 18.62 4.75
CA VAL A 283 0.64 17.84 3.96
C VAL A 283 0.03 17.48 2.60
N ARG A 284 0.86 16.96 1.70
CA ARG A 284 0.38 16.50 0.39
C ARG A 284 -0.70 15.42 0.55
N LYS A 285 -1.70 15.47 -0.31
CA LYS A 285 -2.80 14.49 -0.35
C LYS A 285 -2.43 13.21 -1.07
N ASP A 286 -1.55 13.30 -2.04
CA ASP A 286 -1.08 12.21 -2.88
C ASP A 286 0.33 11.76 -2.46
N TYR A 287 0.49 10.46 -2.33
CA TYR A 287 1.76 9.82 -1.97
C TYR A 287 2.02 8.65 -2.90
N ASN A 288 3.19 8.65 -3.51
CA ASN A 288 3.66 7.59 -4.38
C ASN A 288 4.96 7.00 -3.84
N THR A 289 5.14 5.71 -3.94
CA THR A 289 6.38 5.01 -3.58
C THR A 289 6.71 3.99 -4.64
N VAL A 290 7.96 3.99 -5.07
CA VAL A 290 8.55 2.94 -5.91
C VAL A 290 9.69 2.33 -5.13
N ASP A 291 9.65 1.05 -4.90
CA ASP A 291 10.70 0.28 -4.23
C ASP A 291 11.13 -0.87 -5.15
N ALA A 292 12.43 -1.19 -5.14
CA ALA A 292 12.95 -2.39 -5.76
C ALA A 292 13.87 -3.09 -4.76
N GLY A 293 13.78 -4.41 -4.66
CA GLY A 293 14.53 -5.16 -3.68
C GLY A 293 14.49 -6.66 -3.93
N ILE A 294 15.01 -7.40 -2.95
CA ILE A 294 15.04 -8.85 -2.96
C ILE A 294 13.88 -9.37 -2.11
N ASP A 295 13.22 -10.43 -2.55
CA ASP A 295 12.23 -11.18 -1.78
C ASP A 295 12.82 -12.54 -1.39
N ILE A 296 12.86 -12.83 -0.08
CA ILE A 296 13.38 -14.08 0.47
C ILE A 296 12.26 -14.76 1.24
N SER A 297 11.83 -15.93 0.77
CA SER A 297 10.73 -16.72 1.35
C SER A 297 11.26 -18.01 2.01
N PHE A 298 10.65 -18.45 3.12
CA PHE A 298 11.02 -19.64 3.86
C PHE A 298 9.82 -20.40 4.45
#